data_5fd5e4ef2902d32546e92f2f7fff9697
#
_entry.id   5fd5e4ef2902d32546e92f2f7fff9697
#
_cell.length_a   1.000
_cell.length_b   1.000
_cell.length_c   1.000
_cell.angle_alpha   90.00
_cell.angle_beta   90.00
_cell.angle_gamma   90.00
#
_symmetry.space_group_name_H-M   'P 1'
#
loop_
_entity.id
_entity.type
_entity.pdbx_description
1 polymer ?
#
loop_
_entity_poly.entity_id
_entity_poly.type
_entity_poly.pdbx_seq_one_letter_code
_entity_poly.pdbx_strand_id
1 'polypeptide(L)'
;MPQYLNENINTSFSFIPLRVTTPYSLLQGAITMEKISANCIKYNMPAVAMVDNNNLFGALEFCEHMSGNGIQPIIGCNLAVVYGKYRGFLPLLCSSRKGYKNLIKLSSEVYINDRGDEEVNLDRVLEVNEGLICLSSGDGGLINNLFISSQVPKST
;
A
#
# COMPACT_ATOMS: atom_id res chain seq x y z
N MET A 1 -13.21 -32.56 25.40
CA MET A 1 -13.17 -31.66 24.24
C MET A 1 -13.95 -30.42 24.61
N PRO A 2 -13.36 -29.22 24.72
CA PRO A 2 -14.08 -28.02 25.08
C PRO A 2 -14.85 -27.50 23.87
N GLN A 3 -16.16 -27.32 24.07
CA GLN A 3 -17.07 -26.62 23.17
C GLN A 3 -16.87 -25.11 23.33
N TYR A 4 -15.85 -24.57 22.65
CA TYR A 4 -15.73 -23.13 22.52
C TYR A 4 -15.80 -22.83 21.03
N LEU A 5 -16.95 -22.47 20.51
CA LEU A 5 -17.15 -21.74 19.25
C LEU A 5 -18.61 -21.84 18.82
N ASN A 6 -19.52 -21.22 19.61
CA ASN A 6 -20.81 -20.80 19.10
C ASN A 6 -21.32 -19.62 19.94
N GLU A 7 -20.56 -18.54 19.91
CA GLU A 7 -21.15 -17.24 20.21
C GLU A 7 -21.22 -16.50 18.88
N ASN A 8 -22.45 -16.23 18.46
CA ASN A 8 -22.76 -15.30 17.38
C ASN A 8 -22.17 -13.95 17.76
N ILE A 9 -20.91 -13.74 17.41
CA ILE A 9 -20.29 -12.43 17.43
C ILE A 9 -20.87 -11.70 16.22
N ASN A 10 -22.04 -11.14 16.42
CA ASN A 10 -22.64 -10.15 15.52
C ASN A 10 -21.86 -8.84 15.72
N THR A 11 -20.55 -8.86 15.46
CA THR A 11 -19.73 -7.68 15.46
C THR A 11 -19.83 -7.08 14.07
N SER A 12 -20.52 -5.96 13.99
CA SER A 12 -20.62 -5.09 12.81
C SER A 12 -19.28 -4.44 12.41
N PHE A 13 -18.14 -5.02 12.76
CA PHE A 13 -16.83 -4.55 12.37
C PHE A 13 -16.42 -5.25 11.08
N SER A 14 -16.58 -4.54 9.96
CA SER A 14 -16.03 -4.95 8.69
C SER A 14 -14.52 -4.66 8.67
N PHE A 15 -13.70 -5.69 8.52
CA PHE A 15 -12.27 -5.52 8.32
C PHE A 15 -12.00 -5.07 6.87
N ILE A 16 -11.17 -4.05 6.69
CA ILE A 16 -10.73 -3.57 5.37
C ILE A 16 -9.21 -3.72 5.28
N PRO A 17 -8.69 -4.63 4.44
CA PRO A 17 -7.25 -4.75 4.21
C PRO A 17 -6.74 -3.53 3.44
N LEU A 18 -5.85 -2.76 4.07
CA LEU A 18 -5.29 -1.53 3.47
C LEU A 18 -3.95 -1.75 2.77
N ARG A 19 -3.44 -2.99 2.72
CA ARG A 19 -2.15 -3.30 2.09
C ARG A 19 -2.16 -4.73 1.55
N VAL A 20 -2.65 -4.89 0.33
CA VAL A 20 -2.58 -6.16 -0.41
C VAL A 20 -1.66 -5.96 -1.61
N THR A 21 -0.66 -6.84 -1.73
CA THR A 21 0.30 -6.84 -2.82
C THR A 21 -0.13 -7.88 -3.85
N THR A 22 -0.25 -7.48 -5.12
CA THR A 22 -0.70 -8.33 -6.22
C THR A 22 0.50 -8.95 -6.98
N PRO A 23 0.28 -9.85 -7.96
CA PRO A 23 1.35 -10.41 -8.78
C PRO A 23 2.11 -9.37 -9.62
N TYR A 24 1.60 -8.14 -9.74
CA TYR A 24 2.32 -7.03 -10.38
C TYR A 24 3.51 -6.53 -9.56
N SER A 25 3.63 -6.95 -8.30
CA SER A 25 4.86 -6.84 -7.50
C SER A 25 5.63 -8.15 -7.61
N LEU A 26 6.50 -8.24 -8.61
CA LEU A 26 7.27 -9.44 -8.93
C LEU A 26 8.00 -10.00 -7.71
N LEU A 27 7.90 -11.32 -7.51
CA LEU A 27 8.50 -12.09 -6.40
C LEU A 27 7.98 -11.74 -4.99
N GLN A 28 6.99 -10.83 -4.86
CA GLN A 28 6.47 -10.38 -3.56
C GLN A 28 4.97 -10.62 -3.41
N GLY A 29 4.21 -10.54 -4.51
CA GLY A 29 2.77 -10.79 -4.53
C GLY A 29 2.44 -12.09 -5.25
N ALA A 30 1.60 -12.94 -4.65
CA ALA A 30 1.17 -14.21 -5.25
C ALA A 30 -0.36 -14.38 -5.28
N ILE A 31 -1.11 -13.45 -4.67
CA ILE A 31 -2.56 -13.54 -4.60
C ILE A 31 -3.20 -12.92 -5.84
N THR A 32 -3.96 -13.71 -6.61
CA THR A 32 -4.66 -13.23 -7.82
C THR A 32 -5.89 -12.40 -7.47
N MET A 33 -6.37 -11.60 -8.44
CA MET A 33 -7.57 -10.75 -8.27
C MET A 33 -8.81 -11.55 -7.88
N GLU A 34 -8.99 -12.75 -8.47
CA GLU A 34 -10.09 -13.65 -8.14
C GLU A 34 -10.04 -14.13 -6.69
N LYS A 35 -8.84 -14.44 -6.19
CA LYS A 35 -8.68 -14.87 -4.79
C LYS A 35 -8.89 -13.72 -3.81
N ILE A 36 -8.49 -12.49 -4.18
CA ILE A 36 -8.74 -11.30 -3.37
C ILE A 36 -10.25 -11.10 -3.24
N SER A 37 -10.99 -11.05 -4.36
CA SER A 37 -12.44 -10.84 -4.34
C SER A 37 -13.18 -11.97 -3.63
N ALA A 38 -12.80 -13.23 -3.85
CA ALA A 38 -13.38 -14.38 -3.17
C ALA A 38 -13.21 -14.31 -1.64
N ASN A 39 -12.04 -13.87 -1.17
CA ASN A 39 -11.80 -13.66 0.26
C ASN A 39 -12.62 -12.48 0.81
N CYS A 40 -12.71 -11.38 0.07
CA CYS A 40 -13.54 -10.24 0.48
C CYS A 40 -15.02 -10.63 0.64
N ILE A 41 -15.55 -11.39 -0.31
CA ILE A 41 -16.93 -11.91 -0.23
C ILE A 41 -17.08 -12.87 0.96
N LYS A 42 -16.18 -13.83 1.08
CA LYS A 42 -16.20 -14.85 2.15
C LYS A 42 -16.22 -14.25 3.55
N TYR A 43 -15.46 -13.17 3.75
CA TYR A 43 -15.30 -12.53 5.06
C TYR A 43 -16.08 -11.22 5.19
N ASN A 44 -17.02 -10.95 4.29
CA ASN A 44 -17.85 -9.72 4.28
C ASN A 44 -17.01 -8.43 4.35
N MET A 45 -15.88 -8.37 3.64
CA MET A 45 -15.04 -7.19 3.55
C MET A 45 -15.61 -6.23 2.50
N PRO A 46 -16.04 -5.01 2.87
CA PRO A 46 -16.71 -4.10 1.93
C PRO A 46 -15.75 -3.40 0.98
N ALA A 47 -14.46 -3.39 1.32
CA ALA A 47 -13.41 -2.71 0.57
C ALA A 47 -12.07 -3.44 0.73
N VAL A 48 -11.14 -3.18 -0.19
CA VAL A 48 -9.77 -3.69 -0.14
C VAL A 48 -8.83 -2.74 -0.85
N ALA A 49 -7.61 -2.55 -0.33
CA ALA A 49 -6.60 -1.74 -0.98
C ALA A 49 -5.54 -2.61 -1.68
N MET A 50 -5.27 -2.29 -2.96
CA MET A 50 -4.11 -2.76 -3.69
C MET A 50 -2.94 -1.81 -3.44
N VAL A 51 -1.78 -2.36 -3.05
CA VAL A 51 -0.56 -1.59 -2.77
C VAL A 51 0.64 -2.34 -3.32
N ASP A 52 0.90 -2.17 -4.61
CA ASP A 52 2.05 -2.76 -5.29
C ASP A 52 3.30 -1.89 -5.19
N ASN A 53 4.48 -2.49 -5.35
CA ASN A 53 5.75 -1.80 -5.18
C ASN A 53 6.08 -0.97 -6.42
N ASN A 54 6.26 0.33 -6.23
CA ASN A 54 6.66 1.32 -7.23
C ASN A 54 5.78 1.40 -8.48
N ASN A 55 4.66 0.69 -8.56
CA ASN A 55 3.84 0.65 -9.77
C ASN A 55 2.34 0.64 -9.49
N LEU A 56 1.57 0.92 -10.54
CA LEU A 56 0.11 0.91 -10.60
C LEU A 56 -0.41 0.05 -11.77
N PHE A 57 0.40 -0.91 -12.23
CA PHE A 57 0.11 -1.66 -13.45
C PHE A 57 -1.19 -2.46 -13.35
N GLY A 58 -1.49 -3.01 -12.18
CA GLY A 58 -2.73 -3.76 -11.93
C GLY A 58 -3.95 -2.90 -11.57
N ALA A 59 -3.82 -1.56 -11.50
CA ALA A 59 -4.86 -0.71 -10.93
C ALA A 59 -6.20 -0.78 -11.67
N LEU A 60 -6.18 -0.80 -12.99
CA LEU A 60 -7.40 -0.88 -13.80
C LEU A 60 -8.10 -2.24 -13.61
N GLU A 61 -7.36 -3.33 -13.82
CA GLU A 61 -7.85 -4.70 -13.63
C GLU A 61 -8.42 -4.90 -12.22
N PHE A 62 -7.70 -4.43 -11.19
CA PHE A 62 -8.14 -4.48 -9.81
C PHE A 62 -9.47 -3.73 -9.60
N CYS A 63 -9.57 -2.50 -10.12
CA CYS A 63 -10.80 -1.70 -10.01
C CYS A 63 -11.99 -2.39 -10.67
N GLU A 64 -11.83 -2.88 -11.90
CA GLU A 64 -12.89 -3.56 -12.64
C GLU A 64 -13.33 -4.84 -11.93
N HIS A 65 -12.36 -5.64 -11.48
CA HIS A 65 -12.63 -6.92 -10.82
C HIS A 65 -13.32 -6.74 -9.46
N MET A 66 -12.83 -5.83 -8.62
CA MET A 66 -13.42 -5.58 -7.30
C MET A 66 -14.80 -4.95 -7.43
N SER A 67 -14.96 -3.91 -8.27
CA SER A 67 -16.26 -3.24 -8.47
C SER A 67 -17.30 -4.19 -9.06
N GLY A 68 -16.92 -5.06 -10.00
CA GLY A 68 -17.78 -6.08 -10.57
C GLY A 68 -18.31 -7.10 -9.54
N ASN A 69 -17.60 -7.27 -8.42
CA ASN A 69 -17.98 -8.11 -7.30
C ASN A 69 -18.60 -7.35 -6.11
N GLY A 70 -18.94 -6.07 -6.29
CA GLY A 70 -19.54 -5.22 -5.25
C GLY A 70 -18.60 -4.82 -4.12
N ILE A 71 -17.27 -4.90 -4.33
CA ILE A 71 -16.25 -4.56 -3.37
C ILE A 71 -15.66 -3.20 -3.74
N GLN A 72 -15.53 -2.27 -2.77
CA GLN A 72 -14.91 -0.98 -3.02
C GLN A 72 -13.39 -1.13 -3.21
N PRO A 73 -12.83 -0.87 -4.41
CA PRO A 73 -11.38 -0.83 -4.59
C PRO A 73 -10.78 0.44 -3.99
N ILE A 74 -9.64 0.30 -3.34
CA ILE A 74 -8.80 1.41 -2.89
C ILE A 74 -7.45 1.26 -3.59
N ILE A 75 -7.02 2.30 -4.31
CA ILE A 75 -5.76 2.27 -5.04
C ILE A 75 -4.66 2.89 -4.19
N GLY A 76 -3.54 2.20 -4.12
CA GLY A 76 -2.33 2.64 -3.46
C GLY A 76 -1.07 2.15 -4.16
N CYS A 77 0.06 2.63 -3.69
CA CYS A 77 1.38 2.20 -4.13
C CYS A 77 2.35 2.21 -2.94
N ASN A 78 3.15 1.18 -2.82
CA ASN A 78 4.25 1.10 -1.87
C ASN A 78 5.48 1.74 -2.51
N LEU A 79 5.64 3.05 -2.31
CA LEU A 79 6.64 3.85 -2.99
C LEU A 79 7.98 3.74 -2.27
N ALA A 80 9.05 3.39 -3.00
CA ALA A 80 10.41 3.47 -2.50
C ALA A 80 10.85 4.94 -2.42
N VAL A 81 11.27 5.35 -1.24
CA VAL A 81 11.56 6.77 -0.92
C VAL A 81 12.92 6.90 -0.27
N VAL A 82 13.65 7.95 -0.66
CA VAL A 82 14.91 8.35 -0.08
C VAL A 82 14.79 9.67 0.67
N TYR A 83 15.41 9.75 1.85
CA TYR A 83 15.57 10.98 2.63
C TYR A 83 16.99 11.06 3.20
N GLY A 84 17.82 11.91 2.63
CA GLY A 84 19.26 11.96 2.96
C GLY A 84 19.94 10.62 2.69
N LYS A 85 20.45 9.97 3.75
CA LYS A 85 21.05 8.62 3.68
C LYS A 85 20.06 7.48 3.96
N TYR A 86 18.84 7.81 4.34
CA TYR A 86 17.83 6.84 4.73
C TYR A 86 16.97 6.46 3.52
N ARG A 87 16.70 5.17 3.40
CA ARG A 87 15.87 4.58 2.37
C ARG A 87 14.79 3.72 3.01
N GLY A 88 13.65 3.61 2.36
CA GLY A 88 12.58 2.73 2.79
C GLY A 88 11.31 2.95 1.99
N PHE A 89 10.30 2.17 2.31
CA PHE A 89 9.02 2.26 1.63
C PHE A 89 8.03 3.14 2.38
N LEU A 90 7.16 3.82 1.62
CA LEU A 90 5.98 4.52 2.10
C LEU A 90 4.74 4.00 1.34
N PRO A 91 3.84 3.24 1.98
CA PRO A 91 2.56 2.90 1.37
C PRO A 91 1.67 4.14 1.32
N LEU A 92 1.31 4.55 0.11
CA LEU A 92 0.45 5.70 -0.17
C LEU A 92 -0.88 5.20 -0.72
N LEU A 93 -1.99 5.62 -0.12
CA LEU A 93 -3.35 5.32 -0.58
C LEU A 93 -3.99 6.57 -1.16
N CYS A 94 -4.77 6.40 -2.22
CA CYS A 94 -5.55 7.49 -2.81
C CYS A 94 -6.85 7.71 -2.03
N SER A 95 -7.06 8.93 -1.53
CA SER A 95 -8.32 9.37 -0.92
C SER A 95 -9.18 10.23 -1.87
N SER A 96 -8.65 10.60 -3.02
CA SER A 96 -9.34 11.44 -4.00
C SER A 96 -8.80 11.23 -5.42
N ARG A 97 -9.54 11.74 -6.42
CA ARG A 97 -9.09 11.76 -7.81
C ARG A 97 -7.79 12.58 -7.98
N LYS A 98 -7.59 13.62 -7.18
CA LYS A 98 -6.34 14.39 -7.15
C LYS A 98 -5.19 13.53 -6.65
N GLY A 99 -5.40 12.78 -5.55
CA GLY A 99 -4.42 11.85 -5.00
C GLY A 99 -4.02 10.78 -6.01
N TYR A 100 -4.97 10.21 -6.75
CA TYR A 100 -4.65 9.25 -7.80
C TYR A 100 -3.74 9.84 -8.90
N LYS A 101 -4.03 11.06 -9.36
CA LYS A 101 -3.16 11.76 -10.32
C LYS A 101 -1.77 12.05 -9.75
N ASN A 102 -1.69 12.38 -8.48
CA ASN A 102 -0.43 12.61 -7.80
C ASN A 102 0.35 11.30 -7.63
N LEU A 103 -0.34 10.20 -7.29
CA LEU A 103 0.29 8.89 -7.16
C LEU A 103 0.85 8.38 -8.51
N ILE A 104 0.14 8.60 -9.63
CA ILE A 104 0.64 8.31 -10.97
C ILE A 104 1.95 9.06 -11.25
N LYS A 105 2.03 10.36 -10.88
CA LYS A 105 3.26 11.15 -11.07
C LYS A 105 4.41 10.56 -10.27
N LEU A 106 4.20 10.29 -8.98
CA LEU A 106 5.21 9.75 -8.10
C LEU A 106 5.71 8.37 -8.57
N SER A 107 4.80 7.45 -8.94
CA SER A 107 5.17 6.14 -9.45
C SER A 107 5.92 6.21 -10.78
N SER A 108 5.60 7.20 -11.64
CA SER A 108 6.34 7.41 -12.90
C SER A 108 7.74 7.97 -12.64
N GLU A 109 7.89 8.89 -11.68
CA GLU A 109 9.18 9.49 -11.33
C GLU A 109 10.20 8.48 -10.83
N VAL A 110 9.76 7.35 -10.25
CA VAL A 110 10.63 6.22 -9.86
C VAL A 110 11.46 5.71 -11.05
N TYR A 111 10.88 5.69 -12.25
CA TYR A 111 11.51 5.08 -13.44
C TYR A 111 12.20 6.08 -14.37
N ILE A 112 11.87 7.37 -14.26
CA ILE A 112 12.38 8.41 -15.16
C ILE A 112 13.39 9.34 -14.51
N ASN A 113 13.81 9.06 -13.26
CA ASN A 113 14.86 9.86 -12.63
C ASN A 113 16.23 9.56 -13.26
N ASP A 114 17.04 10.60 -13.44
CA ASP A 114 18.37 10.51 -14.08
C ASP A 114 19.40 9.72 -13.25
N ARG A 115 19.06 9.29 -12.04
CA ARG A 115 19.97 8.64 -11.10
C ARG A 115 20.07 7.12 -11.30
N GLY A 116 19.12 6.52 -12.01
CA GLY A 116 19.02 5.07 -12.16
C GLY A 116 18.60 4.33 -10.88
N ASP A 117 18.29 5.06 -9.82
CA ASP A 117 17.73 4.51 -8.59
C ASP A 117 16.21 4.47 -8.71
N GLU A 118 15.61 3.33 -8.38
CA GLU A 118 14.14 3.17 -8.39
C GLU A 118 13.50 3.78 -7.12
N GLU A 119 13.83 5.04 -6.81
CA GLU A 119 13.40 5.74 -5.58
C GLU A 119 12.99 7.19 -5.87
N VAL A 120 12.08 7.72 -5.06
CA VAL A 120 11.68 9.14 -5.09
C VAL A 120 12.17 9.86 -3.84
N ASN A 121 12.57 11.12 -3.96
CA ASN A 121 12.94 11.93 -2.80
C ASN A 121 11.68 12.23 -1.95
N LEU A 122 11.80 12.16 -0.61
CA LEU A 122 10.71 12.48 0.31
C LEU A 122 10.16 13.90 0.09
N ASP A 123 11.02 14.89 -0.19
CA ASP A 123 10.58 16.26 -0.46
C ASP A 123 9.61 16.32 -1.63
N ARG A 124 9.86 15.50 -2.67
CA ARG A 124 8.96 15.41 -3.81
C ARG A 124 7.61 14.79 -3.45
N VAL A 125 7.58 13.79 -2.56
CA VAL A 125 6.33 13.23 -2.04
C VAL A 125 5.55 14.30 -1.27
N LEU A 126 6.24 15.13 -0.46
CA LEU A 126 5.62 16.21 0.31
C LEU A 126 5.05 17.32 -0.57
N GLU A 127 5.65 17.61 -1.73
CA GLU A 127 5.13 18.61 -2.69
C GLU A 127 3.81 18.19 -3.35
N VAL A 128 3.60 16.88 -3.56
CA VAL A 128 2.45 16.35 -4.30
C VAL A 128 1.56 15.42 -3.47
N ASN A 129 1.50 15.64 -2.16
CA ASN A 129 0.79 14.76 -1.22
C ASN A 129 -0.73 14.95 -1.16
N GLU A 130 -1.27 16.01 -1.80
CA GLU A 130 -2.70 16.29 -1.76
C GLU A 130 -3.54 15.11 -2.23
N GLY A 131 -4.48 14.67 -1.38
CA GLY A 131 -5.36 13.54 -1.66
C GLY A 131 -4.70 12.16 -1.49
N LEU A 132 -3.52 12.10 -0.85
CA LEU A 132 -2.85 10.87 -0.47
C LEU A 132 -2.91 10.67 1.05
N ILE A 133 -3.03 9.40 1.45
CA ILE A 133 -2.91 8.96 2.84
C ILE A 133 -1.66 8.08 2.92
N CYS A 134 -0.72 8.44 3.80
CA CYS A 134 0.48 7.66 4.03
C CYS A 134 0.28 6.73 5.22
N LEU A 135 0.63 5.46 5.07
CA LEU A 135 0.67 4.49 6.15
C LEU A 135 2.11 4.32 6.65
N SER A 136 2.27 4.02 7.94
CA SER A 136 3.55 3.54 8.45
C SER A 136 3.82 2.14 7.92
N SER A 137 4.96 1.92 7.25
CA SER A 137 5.23 0.65 6.57
C SER A 137 5.59 -0.51 7.50
N GLY A 138 5.85 -0.26 8.77
CA GLY A 138 6.44 -1.25 9.66
C GLY A 138 7.90 -1.54 9.29
N ASP A 139 8.30 -2.82 9.33
CA ASP A 139 9.66 -3.22 8.98
C ASP A 139 9.99 -2.93 7.52
N GLY A 140 11.19 -2.38 7.26
CA GLY A 140 11.59 -1.90 5.92
C GLY A 140 11.00 -0.55 5.51
N GLY A 141 10.14 0.07 6.33
CA GLY A 141 9.58 1.39 6.07
C GLY A 141 10.57 2.53 6.38
N LEU A 142 10.46 3.63 5.63
CA LEU A 142 11.29 4.81 5.84
C LEU A 142 11.17 5.35 7.28
N ILE A 143 9.94 5.41 7.80
CA ILE A 143 9.67 5.92 9.17
C ILE A 143 10.36 5.03 10.21
N ASN A 144 10.26 3.70 10.06
CA ASN A 144 10.89 2.75 10.96
C ASN A 144 12.42 2.87 10.92
N ASN A 145 13.00 2.99 9.73
CA ASN A 145 14.45 3.14 9.54
C ASN A 145 14.97 4.44 10.15
N LEU A 146 14.23 5.55 10.04
CA LEU A 146 14.54 6.81 10.71
C LEU A 146 14.49 6.67 12.23
N PHE A 147 13.47 5.98 12.75
CA PHE A 147 13.29 5.80 14.20
C PHE A 147 14.40 4.93 14.80
N ILE A 148 14.71 3.79 14.20
CA ILE A 148 15.78 2.89 14.65
C ILE A 148 17.13 3.63 14.65
N SER A 149 17.43 4.36 13.59
CA SER A 149 18.71 5.09 13.48
C SER A 149 18.83 6.26 14.47
N SER A 150 17.73 6.83 14.94
CA SER A 150 17.73 7.85 15.98
C SER A 150 17.98 7.30 17.39
N GLN A 151 17.73 5.99 17.59
CA GLN A 151 17.91 5.32 18.88
C GLN A 151 19.30 4.68 19.05
N VAL A 152 20.10 4.55 17.98
CA VAL A 152 21.47 4.06 18.09
C VAL A 152 22.34 5.19 18.69
N PRO A 153 22.93 5.02 19.90
CA PRO A 153 23.85 5.99 20.44
C PRO A 153 24.98 6.21 19.43
N LYS A 154 25.30 7.46 19.11
CA LYS A 154 26.51 7.76 18.37
C LYS A 154 27.66 7.28 19.22
N SER A 155 28.27 6.13 18.89
CA SER A 155 29.53 5.70 19.48
C SER A 155 30.57 6.80 19.18
N THR A 156 30.96 7.50 20.22
CA THR A 156 32.12 8.42 20.24
C THR A 156 33.38 7.63 19.95
#